data_70cb30cfbc1c392ddcfce41df2980ca1
#
_entry.id   70cb30cfbc1c392ddcfce41df2980ca1
#
_cell.length_a   1.000
_cell.length_b   1.000
_cell.length_c   1.000
_cell.angle_alpha   90.00
_cell.angle_beta   90.00
_cell.angle_gamma   90.00
#
_symmetry.space_group_name_H-M   'P 1'
#
loop_
_entity.id
_entity.type
_entity.pdbx_description
1 polymer ?
#
loop_
_entity_poly.entity_id
_entity_poly.type
_entity_poly.pdbx_seq_one_letter_code
_entity_poly.pdbx_strand_id
1 'polypeptide(L)'
;GVPEQVFEAAAGSMSGHNAVTLLLGNPVRSSGFFYDTHTRLSDEWTTFQVACTDSPRVSDEYVKEMAMRYGEESNVYRIRVIGEFPKGDDDTVIAMDLLESAVTRDVAPSDYAPMIWGLDVARFGSDRSALCKRQGNAVTENIRTWKNLDLMQLTGAIVAEYQALAPSAQPKEILVDSIGLGAGVVDRLRELGLPVRGINVSESPAMGGTYRNLKAELWYKARAWLEARDCKMPKDDVLIAELATVRYSFTSNGKIAIEGKDEIKRRGLPSPDKADAFVLTFASDAIAGMYGSTGSSKWSQPLRRNLVRVA
;
A
#
# COMPACT_ATOMS: atom_id res chain seq x y z
N GLY A 1 12.04 -8.28 -12.39
CA GLY A 1 13.35 -8.09 -13.01
C GLY A 1 13.82 -9.36 -13.67
N VAL A 2 14.86 -9.27 -14.48
CA VAL A 2 15.47 -10.44 -15.12
C VAL A 2 16.15 -11.29 -14.02
N PRO A 3 15.90 -12.60 -13.94
CA PRO A 3 16.58 -13.47 -12.98
C PRO A 3 18.09 -13.51 -13.21
N GLU A 4 18.87 -13.72 -12.16
CA GLU A 4 20.34 -13.72 -12.22
C GLU A 4 20.89 -14.80 -13.15
N GLN A 5 20.24 -15.97 -13.19
CA GLN A 5 20.58 -17.06 -14.09
C GLN A 5 20.54 -16.70 -15.59
N VAL A 6 19.72 -15.71 -15.97
CA VAL A 6 19.67 -15.20 -17.35
C VAL A 6 20.92 -14.41 -17.69
N PHE A 7 21.46 -13.64 -16.74
CA PHE A 7 22.70 -12.91 -16.93
C PHE A 7 23.90 -13.86 -17.01
N GLU A 8 23.94 -14.92 -16.19
CA GLU A 8 24.95 -15.97 -16.26
C GLU A 8 24.93 -16.69 -17.61
N ALA A 9 23.73 -17.04 -18.10
CA ALA A 9 23.58 -17.66 -19.42
C ALA A 9 23.99 -16.72 -20.56
N ALA A 10 23.66 -15.44 -20.46
CA ALA A 10 24.05 -14.43 -21.44
C ALA A 10 25.56 -14.20 -21.48
N ALA A 11 26.24 -14.26 -20.34
CA ALA A 11 27.70 -14.10 -20.24
C ALA A 11 28.46 -15.12 -21.11
N GLY A 12 27.93 -16.35 -21.22
CA GLY A 12 28.49 -17.38 -22.13
C GLY A 12 28.43 -17.00 -23.62
N SER A 13 27.48 -16.17 -24.01
CA SER A 13 27.31 -15.69 -25.40
C SER A 13 28.23 -14.51 -25.74
N MET A 14 28.91 -13.92 -24.76
CA MET A 14 29.76 -12.74 -24.88
C MET A 14 31.21 -13.03 -25.21
N SER A 15 31.55 -14.27 -25.54
CA SER A 15 32.93 -14.72 -25.86
C SER A 15 33.41 -14.24 -27.26
N GLY A 16 32.55 -13.62 -28.06
CA GLY A 16 32.89 -13.10 -29.39
C GLY A 16 33.66 -11.78 -29.34
N HIS A 17 34.51 -11.53 -30.37
CA HIS A 17 35.17 -10.23 -30.52
C HIS A 17 34.13 -9.12 -30.72
N ASN A 18 34.28 -8.00 -30.03
CA ASN A 18 33.39 -6.82 -30.10
C ASN A 18 31.93 -7.08 -29.58
N ALA A 19 31.71 -8.07 -28.73
CA ALA A 19 30.42 -8.24 -28.09
C ALA A 19 30.15 -7.08 -27.13
N VAL A 20 28.93 -6.54 -27.20
CA VAL A 20 28.46 -5.44 -26.32
C VAL A 20 27.19 -5.88 -25.61
N THR A 21 27.16 -5.68 -24.31
CA THR A 21 25.94 -5.87 -23.50
C THR A 21 25.30 -4.52 -23.24
N LEU A 22 24.02 -4.37 -23.57
CA LEU A 22 23.23 -3.20 -23.25
C LEU A 22 22.13 -3.59 -22.26
N LEU A 23 22.12 -2.98 -21.06
CA LEU A 23 21.07 -3.13 -20.06
C LEU A 23 20.25 -1.86 -20.01
N LEU A 24 18.93 -1.99 -20.21
CA LEU A 24 17.99 -0.90 -20.13
C LEU A 24 16.89 -1.24 -19.09
N GLY A 25 16.60 -0.31 -18.20
CA GLY A 25 15.54 -0.53 -17.21
C GLY A 25 15.38 0.63 -16.23
N ASN A 26 14.28 0.60 -15.49
CA ASN A 26 14.10 1.47 -14.35
C ASN A 26 14.83 0.89 -13.12
N PRO A 27 15.47 1.72 -12.31
CA PRO A 27 16.25 1.29 -11.13
C PRO A 27 15.33 0.96 -9.95
N VAL A 28 14.52 -0.08 -10.07
CA VAL A 28 13.43 -0.40 -9.11
C VAL A 28 13.89 -1.12 -7.85
N ARG A 29 15.15 -1.54 -7.75
CA ARG A 29 15.69 -2.31 -6.61
C ARG A 29 17.13 -1.89 -6.31
N SER A 30 17.46 -1.77 -5.03
CA SER A 30 18.84 -1.59 -4.54
C SER A 30 19.59 -2.93 -4.39
N SER A 31 19.32 -3.89 -5.30
CA SER A 31 19.99 -5.20 -5.31
C SER A 31 19.84 -5.87 -6.68
N GLY A 32 20.71 -6.87 -6.93
CA GLY A 32 20.74 -7.65 -8.16
C GLY A 32 21.65 -7.06 -9.23
N PHE A 33 21.86 -7.84 -10.33
CA PHE A 33 22.89 -7.54 -11.33
C PHE A 33 22.82 -6.12 -11.90
N PHE A 34 21.62 -5.60 -12.24
CA PHE A 34 21.46 -4.23 -12.76
C PHE A 34 21.90 -3.16 -11.74
N TYR A 35 21.63 -3.35 -10.45
CA TYR A 35 22.13 -2.47 -9.38
C TYR A 35 23.65 -2.59 -9.25
N ASP A 36 24.19 -3.81 -9.31
CA ASP A 36 25.63 -4.08 -9.19
C ASP A 36 26.43 -3.41 -10.31
N THR A 37 25.89 -3.32 -11.54
CA THR A 37 26.56 -2.61 -12.66
C THR A 37 26.71 -1.11 -12.41
N HIS A 38 25.88 -0.52 -11.55
CA HIS A 38 25.94 0.91 -11.19
C HIS A 38 26.66 1.17 -9.87
N THR A 39 27.05 0.10 -9.15
CA THR A 39 27.71 0.20 -7.83
C THR A 39 28.99 -0.62 -7.79
N ARG A 40 28.90 -1.88 -7.39
CA ARG A 40 30.06 -2.76 -7.17
C ARG A 40 30.86 -3.07 -8.45
N LEU A 41 30.18 -3.11 -9.60
CA LEU A 41 30.79 -3.39 -10.91
C LEU A 41 30.91 -2.12 -11.79
N SER A 42 30.80 -0.94 -11.21
CA SER A 42 30.80 0.33 -11.94
C SER A 42 32.09 0.57 -12.75
N ASP A 43 33.21 -0.01 -12.36
CA ASP A 43 34.48 0.08 -13.10
C ASP A 43 34.49 -0.75 -14.40
N GLU A 44 33.59 -1.72 -14.53
CA GLU A 44 33.48 -2.62 -15.69
C GLU A 44 32.37 -2.16 -16.66
N TRP A 45 31.52 -1.20 -16.25
CA TRP A 45 30.33 -0.78 -16.99
C TRP A 45 30.29 0.72 -17.21
N THR A 46 29.94 1.12 -18.44
CA THR A 46 29.56 2.51 -18.69
C THR A 46 28.09 2.70 -18.35
N THR A 47 27.81 3.51 -17.35
CA THR A 47 26.45 3.72 -16.84
C THR A 47 25.91 5.06 -17.29
N PHE A 48 24.62 5.10 -17.64
CA PHE A 48 23.89 6.31 -17.99
C PHE A 48 22.65 6.41 -17.10
N GLN A 49 22.43 7.58 -16.54
CA GLN A 49 21.18 7.94 -15.86
C GLN A 49 20.50 9.00 -16.72
N VAL A 50 19.21 8.82 -16.97
CA VAL A 50 18.38 9.77 -17.73
C VAL A 50 17.15 10.09 -16.90
N ALA A 51 17.02 11.34 -16.48
CA ALA A 51 15.83 11.83 -15.79
C ALA A 51 14.71 12.14 -16.80
N CYS A 52 13.46 12.17 -16.33
CA CYS A 52 12.33 12.61 -17.16
C CYS A 52 12.53 14.04 -17.68
N THR A 53 13.15 14.91 -16.90
CA THR A 53 13.50 16.30 -17.27
C THR A 53 14.50 16.41 -18.40
N ASP A 54 15.29 15.37 -18.63
CA ASP A 54 16.30 15.33 -19.72
C ASP A 54 15.68 14.86 -21.04
N SER A 55 14.44 14.38 -21.01
CA SER A 55 13.76 13.82 -22.18
C SER A 55 12.76 14.80 -22.79
N PRO A 56 12.93 15.21 -24.06
CA PRO A 56 11.95 16.07 -24.73
C PRO A 56 10.58 15.40 -24.97
N ARG A 57 10.46 14.09 -24.67
CA ARG A 57 9.20 13.34 -24.79
C ARG A 57 8.37 13.36 -23.51
N VAL A 58 8.91 13.86 -22.40
CA VAL A 58 8.23 13.94 -21.11
C VAL A 58 7.82 15.39 -20.88
N SER A 59 6.54 15.62 -20.59
CA SER A 59 6.06 16.97 -20.32
C SER A 59 6.32 17.39 -18.87
N ASP A 60 6.47 18.70 -18.67
CA ASP A 60 6.60 19.28 -17.32
C ASP A 60 5.38 19.00 -16.45
N GLU A 61 4.19 18.89 -17.07
CA GLU A 61 2.95 18.54 -16.38
C GLU A 61 3.02 17.15 -15.76
N TYR A 62 3.62 16.18 -16.49
CA TYR A 62 3.83 14.83 -15.95
C TYR A 62 4.74 14.84 -14.72
N VAL A 63 5.86 15.57 -14.80
CA VAL A 63 6.82 15.69 -13.68
C VAL A 63 6.15 16.31 -12.46
N LYS A 64 5.40 17.42 -12.65
CA LYS A 64 4.64 18.07 -11.58
C LYS A 64 3.54 17.17 -10.99
N GLU A 65 2.85 16.42 -11.85
CA GLU A 65 1.83 15.45 -11.40
C GLU A 65 2.47 14.36 -10.53
N MET A 66 3.62 13.82 -10.93
CA MET A 66 4.35 12.80 -10.17
C MET A 66 4.84 13.36 -8.83
N ALA A 67 5.36 14.60 -8.81
CA ALA A 67 5.77 15.26 -7.57
C ALA A 67 4.58 15.46 -6.61
N MET A 68 3.44 15.93 -7.12
CA MET A 68 2.23 16.11 -6.32
C MET A 68 1.64 14.79 -5.83
N ARG A 69 1.73 13.72 -6.64
CA ARG A 69 1.12 12.42 -6.33
C ARG A 69 1.93 11.60 -5.34
N TYR A 70 3.24 11.61 -5.45
CA TYR A 70 4.12 10.71 -4.68
C TYR A 70 5.06 11.45 -3.74
N GLY A 71 5.22 12.76 -3.90
CA GLY A 71 6.23 13.57 -3.22
C GLY A 71 7.62 13.42 -3.86
N GLU A 72 8.36 14.51 -3.99
CA GLU A 72 9.68 14.54 -4.61
C GLU A 72 10.72 13.69 -3.87
N GLU A 73 10.56 13.54 -2.55
CA GLU A 73 11.45 12.74 -1.68
C GLU A 73 11.13 11.24 -1.68
N SER A 74 10.06 10.81 -2.38
CA SER A 74 9.66 9.42 -2.38
C SER A 74 10.53 8.57 -3.31
N ASN A 75 10.72 7.29 -2.97
CA ASN A 75 11.38 6.34 -3.85
C ASN A 75 10.64 6.16 -5.20
N VAL A 76 9.32 6.34 -5.23
CA VAL A 76 8.56 6.28 -6.49
C VAL A 76 8.95 7.42 -7.44
N TYR A 77 9.07 8.66 -6.92
CA TYR A 77 9.51 9.82 -7.71
C TYR A 77 10.98 9.64 -8.15
N ARG A 78 11.83 9.22 -7.22
CA ARG A 78 13.25 8.95 -7.47
C ARG A 78 13.44 7.94 -8.62
N ILE A 79 12.72 6.83 -8.60
CA ILE A 79 12.80 5.78 -9.63
C ILE A 79 12.21 6.24 -10.97
N ARG A 80 11.00 6.85 -10.94
CA ARG A 80 10.22 7.10 -12.16
C ARG A 80 10.52 8.43 -12.84
N VAL A 81 10.98 9.43 -12.09
CA VAL A 81 11.24 10.79 -12.59
C VAL A 81 12.72 11.08 -12.66
N ILE A 82 13.47 10.81 -11.58
CA ILE A 82 14.90 11.10 -11.54
C ILE A 82 15.71 9.98 -12.19
N GLY A 83 15.20 8.74 -12.27
CA GLY A 83 15.93 7.59 -12.80
C GLY A 83 17.04 7.10 -11.88
N GLU A 84 16.90 7.28 -10.57
CA GLU A 84 17.84 6.83 -9.55
C GLU A 84 17.34 5.64 -8.77
N PHE A 85 18.27 4.84 -8.24
CA PHE A 85 17.94 3.73 -7.33
C PHE A 85 17.30 4.25 -6.04
N PRO A 86 16.38 3.48 -5.42
CA PRO A 86 15.78 3.87 -4.16
C PRO A 86 16.83 4.09 -3.07
N LYS A 87 16.58 5.02 -2.17
CA LYS A 87 17.43 5.28 -1.00
C LYS A 87 17.20 4.18 0.04
N GLY A 88 18.27 3.52 0.47
CA GLY A 88 18.24 2.52 1.54
C GLY A 88 17.54 1.22 1.15
N ASP A 89 17.26 0.38 2.13
CA ASP A 89 16.42 -0.83 2.01
C ASP A 89 14.90 -0.49 1.89
N ASP A 90 14.58 0.72 1.48
CA ASP A 90 13.24 1.32 1.51
C ASP A 90 12.39 0.95 0.30
N ASP A 91 12.21 -0.32 0.05
CA ASP A 91 11.08 -0.84 -0.70
C ASP A 91 9.84 -1.04 0.20
N THR A 92 9.87 -0.52 1.44
CA THR A 92 8.71 -0.49 2.33
C THR A 92 7.68 0.52 1.88
N VAL A 93 6.39 0.16 2.00
CA VAL A 93 5.30 1.04 1.58
C VAL A 93 5.22 2.28 2.48
N ILE A 94 5.42 2.11 3.78
CA ILE A 94 5.28 3.15 4.80
C ILE A 94 6.60 3.27 5.56
N ALA A 95 7.19 4.45 5.57
CA ALA A 95 8.43 4.72 6.27
C ALA A 95 8.21 4.80 7.79
N MET A 96 9.18 4.33 8.58
CA MET A 96 9.09 4.27 10.04
C MET A 96 8.88 5.64 10.69
N ASP A 97 9.52 6.69 10.18
CA ASP A 97 9.38 8.05 10.69
C ASP A 97 7.95 8.59 10.62
N LEU A 98 7.18 8.20 9.59
CA LEU A 98 5.76 8.55 9.47
C LEU A 98 4.93 7.89 10.58
N LEU A 99 5.23 6.62 10.89
CA LEU A 99 4.54 5.85 11.92
C LEU A 99 4.84 6.39 13.32
N GLU A 100 6.12 6.57 13.66
CA GLU A 100 6.56 7.14 14.93
C GLU A 100 5.97 8.54 15.16
N SER A 101 5.99 9.36 14.13
CA SER A 101 5.40 10.69 14.15
C SER A 101 3.87 10.64 14.39
N ALA A 102 3.14 9.69 13.78
CA ALA A 102 1.70 9.54 13.98
C ALA A 102 1.31 9.07 15.40
N VAL A 103 2.17 8.29 16.05
CA VAL A 103 1.96 7.84 17.45
C VAL A 103 2.13 8.99 18.43
N THR A 104 3.11 9.86 18.20
CA THR A 104 3.49 10.95 19.14
C THR A 104 2.68 12.22 18.98
N ARG A 105 1.95 12.39 17.88
CA ARG A 105 1.16 13.59 17.62
C ARG A 105 -0.01 13.74 18.59
N ASP A 106 -0.25 14.99 18.98
CA ASP A 106 -1.45 15.37 19.71
C ASP A 106 -2.53 15.84 18.72
N VAL A 107 -3.24 14.87 18.16
CA VAL A 107 -4.35 15.11 17.21
C VAL A 107 -5.58 14.44 17.78
N ALA A 108 -6.64 15.21 17.95
CA ALA A 108 -7.94 14.70 18.35
C ALA A 108 -8.68 14.08 17.15
N PRO A 109 -9.47 13.01 17.35
CA PRO A 109 -10.38 12.53 16.33
C PRO A 109 -11.35 13.62 15.91
N SER A 110 -11.73 13.64 14.64
CA SER A 110 -12.80 14.52 14.17
C SER A 110 -14.15 14.00 14.67
N ASP A 111 -14.84 14.74 15.50
CA ASP A 111 -16.15 14.36 16.08
C ASP A 111 -17.24 14.11 15.01
N TYR A 112 -17.10 14.73 13.85
CA TYR A 112 -18.03 14.58 12.73
C TYR A 112 -17.66 13.43 11.78
N ALA A 113 -16.48 12.88 11.90
CA ALA A 113 -16.04 11.79 11.02
C ALA A 113 -16.71 10.48 11.42
N PRO A 114 -17.22 9.71 10.45
CA PRO A 114 -17.81 8.41 10.73
C PRO A 114 -16.76 7.43 11.26
N MET A 115 -17.18 6.59 12.20
CA MET A 115 -16.41 5.43 12.62
C MET A 115 -16.46 4.37 11.51
N ILE A 116 -15.31 3.89 11.08
CA ILE A 116 -15.15 2.82 10.10
C ILE A 116 -14.36 1.68 10.75
N TRP A 117 -14.89 0.47 10.63
CA TRP A 117 -14.18 -0.72 11.08
C TRP A 117 -13.58 -1.48 9.90
N GLY A 118 -12.35 -1.97 10.04
CA GLY A 118 -11.69 -2.87 9.10
C GLY A 118 -11.42 -4.20 9.78
N LEU A 119 -11.89 -5.30 9.20
CA LEU A 119 -11.77 -6.66 9.73
C LEU A 119 -11.03 -7.56 8.75
N ASP A 120 -9.81 -7.96 9.12
CA ASP A 120 -9.08 -9.05 8.46
C ASP A 120 -9.43 -10.37 9.14
N VAL A 121 -9.90 -11.35 8.35
CA VAL A 121 -10.40 -12.64 8.84
C VAL A 121 -9.36 -13.73 8.60
N ALA A 122 -8.86 -14.33 9.67
CA ALA A 122 -7.94 -15.47 9.61
C ALA A 122 -8.62 -16.77 10.02
N ARG A 123 -8.09 -17.88 9.48
CA ARG A 123 -8.43 -19.25 9.89
C ARG A 123 -7.59 -19.70 11.08
N PHE A 124 -7.91 -20.93 11.53
CA PHE A 124 -7.06 -21.69 12.44
C PHE A 124 -5.63 -21.75 11.93
N GLY A 125 -4.66 -21.46 12.78
CA GLY A 125 -3.24 -21.47 12.43
C GLY A 125 -2.45 -20.35 13.09
N SER A 126 -1.38 -19.91 12.45
CA SER A 126 -0.50 -18.85 12.93
C SER A 126 -1.10 -17.45 12.82
N ASP A 127 -2.00 -17.23 11.86
CA ASP A 127 -2.57 -15.93 11.56
C ASP A 127 -3.70 -15.57 12.53
N ARG A 128 -3.96 -14.29 12.72
CA ARG A 128 -4.96 -13.76 13.67
C ARG A 128 -6.02 -12.99 12.90
N SER A 129 -7.28 -13.14 13.30
CA SER A 129 -8.29 -12.16 12.90
C SER A 129 -8.04 -10.85 13.62
N ALA A 130 -8.12 -9.73 12.91
CA ALA A 130 -7.80 -8.41 13.45
C ALA A 130 -8.92 -7.40 13.13
N LEU A 131 -9.28 -6.56 14.10
CA LEU A 131 -10.28 -5.50 13.98
C LEU A 131 -9.64 -4.15 14.27
N CYS A 132 -9.61 -3.29 13.26
CA CYS A 132 -9.22 -1.88 13.36
C CYS A 132 -10.45 -0.99 13.40
N LYS A 133 -10.48 -0.02 14.33
CA LYS A 133 -11.51 1.00 14.44
C LYS A 133 -10.90 2.37 14.16
N ARG A 134 -11.26 3.00 13.03
CA ARG A 134 -10.74 4.31 12.62
C ARG A 134 -11.87 5.32 12.55
N GLN A 135 -11.67 6.47 13.19
CA GLN A 135 -12.57 7.62 13.10
C GLN A 135 -11.84 8.77 12.41
N GLY A 136 -12.19 9.02 11.16
CA GLY A 136 -11.57 10.08 10.36
C GLY A 136 -10.04 9.99 10.32
N ASN A 137 -9.39 10.92 11.00
CA ASN A 137 -7.94 11.06 11.10
C ASN A 137 -7.31 10.34 12.31
N ALA A 138 -8.05 9.50 13.04
CA ALA A 138 -7.50 8.84 14.21
C ALA A 138 -7.87 7.34 14.29
N VAL A 139 -6.90 6.56 14.74
CA VAL A 139 -7.06 5.24 15.35
C VAL A 139 -6.65 5.40 16.81
N THR A 140 -7.61 5.41 17.72
CA THR A 140 -7.39 5.80 19.12
C THR A 140 -7.11 4.63 20.05
N GLU A 141 -7.47 3.42 19.65
CA GLU A 141 -7.28 2.20 20.45
C GLU A 141 -6.43 1.17 19.70
N ASN A 142 -5.75 0.31 20.47
CA ASN A 142 -4.98 -0.79 19.90
C ASN A 142 -5.88 -1.73 19.11
N ILE A 143 -5.37 -2.24 17.99
CA ILE A 143 -6.11 -3.16 17.14
C ILE A 143 -6.35 -4.46 17.88
N ARG A 144 -7.62 -4.85 17.99
CA ARG A 144 -8.01 -6.11 18.61
C ARG A 144 -7.69 -7.29 17.73
N THR A 145 -7.25 -8.37 18.34
CA THR A 145 -6.93 -9.61 17.61
C THR A 145 -7.48 -10.84 18.32
N TRP A 146 -7.87 -11.83 17.51
CA TRP A 146 -8.34 -13.12 18.00
C TRP A 146 -7.58 -14.24 17.28
N LYS A 147 -7.29 -15.31 18.00
CA LYS A 147 -6.67 -16.53 17.47
C LYS A 147 -7.63 -17.72 17.65
N ASN A 148 -7.58 -18.64 16.70
CA ASN A 148 -8.27 -19.93 16.78
C ASN A 148 -9.80 -19.84 17.01
N LEU A 149 -10.43 -18.77 16.56
CA LEU A 149 -11.88 -18.68 16.51
C LEU A 149 -12.40 -19.26 15.20
N ASP A 150 -13.52 -19.99 15.29
CA ASP A 150 -14.30 -20.29 14.09
C ASP A 150 -15.09 -19.06 13.63
N LEU A 151 -15.73 -19.15 12.44
CA LEU A 151 -16.45 -18.03 11.85
C LEU A 151 -17.61 -17.54 12.74
N MET A 152 -18.28 -18.45 13.43
CA MET A 152 -19.42 -18.10 14.29
C MET A 152 -18.95 -17.41 15.57
N GLN A 153 -17.86 -17.90 16.15
CA GLN A 153 -17.22 -17.30 17.32
C GLN A 153 -16.70 -15.91 17.01
N LEU A 154 -16.01 -15.74 15.85
CA LEU A 154 -15.54 -14.46 15.41
C LEU A 154 -16.70 -13.49 15.16
N THR A 155 -17.74 -13.93 14.46
CA THR A 155 -18.95 -13.13 14.23
C THR A 155 -19.56 -12.69 15.56
N GLY A 156 -19.68 -13.62 16.52
CA GLY A 156 -20.19 -13.31 17.87
C GLY A 156 -19.34 -12.25 18.60
N ALA A 157 -18.01 -12.32 18.46
CA ALA A 157 -17.10 -11.33 19.04
C ALA A 157 -17.30 -9.94 18.40
N ILE A 158 -17.44 -9.86 17.07
CA ILE A 158 -17.69 -8.59 16.36
C ILE A 158 -19.06 -8.00 16.75
N VAL A 159 -20.09 -8.83 16.87
CA VAL A 159 -21.42 -8.39 17.34
C VAL A 159 -21.36 -7.85 18.75
N ALA A 160 -20.64 -8.49 19.64
CA ALA A 160 -20.45 -8.03 21.04
C ALA A 160 -19.73 -6.67 21.06
N GLU A 161 -18.67 -6.48 20.24
CA GLU A 161 -17.99 -5.20 20.09
C GLU A 161 -18.95 -4.09 19.59
N TYR A 162 -19.80 -4.42 18.62
CA TYR A 162 -20.76 -3.47 18.04
C TYR A 162 -21.83 -3.09 19.08
N GLN A 163 -22.39 -4.06 19.79
CA GLN A 163 -23.45 -3.87 20.79
C GLN A 163 -22.97 -3.16 22.05
N ALA A 164 -21.68 -3.25 22.37
CA ALA A 164 -21.08 -2.54 23.50
C ALA A 164 -21.03 -1.01 23.31
N LEU A 165 -21.21 -0.53 22.07
CA LEU A 165 -21.17 0.89 21.76
C LEU A 165 -22.57 1.52 21.80
N ALA A 166 -22.63 2.78 22.27
CA ALA A 166 -23.82 3.61 22.10
C ALA A 166 -24.15 3.77 20.60
N PRO A 167 -25.42 3.89 20.20
CA PRO A 167 -25.80 4.00 18.78
C PRO A 167 -25.06 5.10 17.99
N SER A 168 -24.75 6.23 18.64
CA SER A 168 -23.98 7.33 18.05
C SER A 168 -22.50 7.02 17.81
N ALA A 169 -21.95 6.04 18.51
CA ALA A 169 -20.56 5.62 18.40
C ALA A 169 -20.37 4.34 17.55
N GLN A 170 -21.48 3.75 17.09
CA GLN A 170 -21.41 2.56 16.23
C GLN A 170 -20.80 2.89 14.88
N PRO A 171 -20.09 1.95 14.25
CA PRO A 171 -19.47 2.16 12.94
C PRO A 171 -20.53 2.38 11.86
N LYS A 172 -20.26 3.30 10.95
CA LYS A 172 -21.08 3.50 9.75
C LYS A 172 -20.90 2.35 8.75
N GLU A 173 -19.71 1.77 8.70
CA GLU A 173 -19.37 0.62 7.87
C GLU A 173 -18.40 -0.31 8.60
N ILE A 174 -18.59 -1.62 8.42
CA ILE A 174 -17.66 -2.68 8.79
C ILE A 174 -17.15 -3.30 7.48
N LEU A 175 -15.90 -3.05 7.15
CA LEU A 175 -15.25 -3.50 5.93
C LEU A 175 -14.49 -4.79 6.21
N VAL A 176 -14.84 -5.86 5.51
CA VAL A 176 -14.28 -7.20 5.73
C VAL A 176 -13.61 -7.67 4.44
N ASP A 177 -12.36 -8.15 4.51
CA ASP A 177 -11.78 -8.84 3.36
C ASP A 177 -12.62 -10.08 3.04
N SER A 178 -13.30 -10.05 1.90
CA SER A 178 -14.23 -11.11 1.48
C SER A 178 -13.55 -12.29 0.78
N ILE A 179 -12.22 -12.28 0.66
CA ILE A 179 -11.49 -13.40 0.05
C ILE A 179 -11.54 -14.61 1.00
N GLY A 180 -11.99 -15.73 0.45
CA GLY A 180 -12.07 -16.99 1.19
C GLY A 180 -13.09 -16.95 2.33
N LEU A 181 -12.63 -17.00 3.58
CA LEU A 181 -13.50 -17.12 4.75
C LEU A 181 -14.27 -15.85 5.11
N GLY A 182 -13.74 -14.70 4.74
CA GLY A 182 -14.38 -13.43 5.03
C GLY A 182 -15.78 -13.31 4.45
N ALA A 183 -16.07 -13.97 3.31
CA ALA A 183 -17.41 -14.01 2.72
C ALA A 183 -18.46 -14.54 3.71
N GLY A 184 -18.17 -15.65 4.40
CA GLY A 184 -19.08 -16.21 5.39
C GLY A 184 -19.31 -15.29 6.61
N VAL A 185 -18.28 -14.55 7.03
CA VAL A 185 -18.42 -13.53 8.09
C VAL A 185 -19.28 -12.37 7.62
N VAL A 186 -19.08 -11.90 6.38
CA VAL A 186 -19.90 -10.84 5.77
C VAL A 186 -21.38 -11.23 5.75
N ASP A 187 -21.69 -12.42 5.27
CA ASP A 187 -23.07 -12.88 5.16
C ASP A 187 -23.72 -12.97 6.54
N ARG A 188 -23.02 -13.54 7.52
CA ARG A 188 -23.56 -13.68 8.87
C ARG A 188 -23.74 -12.33 9.57
N LEU A 189 -22.80 -11.41 9.46
CA LEU A 189 -22.94 -10.07 10.04
C LEU A 189 -24.10 -9.29 9.39
N ARG A 190 -24.32 -9.48 8.08
CA ARG A 190 -25.44 -8.88 7.33
C ARG A 190 -26.78 -9.44 7.80
N GLU A 191 -26.90 -10.75 8.00
CA GLU A 191 -28.10 -11.39 8.58
C GLU A 191 -28.46 -10.83 9.96
N LEU A 192 -27.44 -10.48 10.75
CA LEU A 192 -27.59 -9.90 12.08
C LEU A 192 -27.84 -8.38 12.06
N GLY A 193 -28.00 -7.78 10.87
CA GLY A 193 -28.35 -6.37 10.69
C GLY A 193 -27.20 -5.37 10.87
N LEU A 194 -25.94 -5.82 10.88
CA LEU A 194 -24.78 -4.93 11.00
C LEU A 194 -24.46 -4.26 9.64
N PRO A 195 -23.91 -3.03 9.64
CA PRO A 195 -23.59 -2.29 8.42
C PRO A 195 -22.29 -2.84 7.78
N VAL A 196 -22.32 -4.08 7.32
CA VAL A 196 -21.14 -4.79 6.79
C VAL A 196 -21.05 -4.70 5.28
N ARG A 197 -19.83 -4.50 4.76
CA ARG A 197 -19.50 -4.58 3.35
C ARG A 197 -18.26 -5.46 3.13
N GLY A 198 -18.39 -6.47 2.25
CA GLY A 198 -17.26 -7.28 1.79
C GLY A 198 -16.41 -6.50 0.81
N ILE A 199 -15.10 -6.59 0.96
CA ILE A 199 -14.10 -5.96 0.10
C ILE A 199 -13.24 -7.07 -0.52
N ASN A 200 -13.22 -7.15 -1.83
CA ASN A 200 -12.30 -8.02 -2.54
C ASN A 200 -11.00 -7.26 -2.84
N VAL A 201 -9.99 -7.41 -2.01
CA VAL A 201 -8.72 -6.69 -2.16
C VAL A 201 -7.93 -7.08 -3.42
N SER A 202 -8.30 -8.17 -4.09
CA SER A 202 -7.69 -8.62 -5.34
C SER A 202 -8.32 -8.00 -6.59
N GLU A 203 -9.47 -7.33 -6.46
CA GLU A 203 -10.15 -6.70 -7.59
C GLU A 203 -9.38 -5.53 -8.20
N SER A 204 -9.86 -5.06 -9.34
CA SER A 204 -9.26 -3.93 -10.06
C SER A 204 -9.36 -2.65 -9.21
N PRO A 205 -8.26 -1.90 -9.07
CA PRO A 205 -8.26 -0.65 -8.33
C PRO A 205 -8.96 0.45 -9.12
N ALA A 206 -9.43 1.50 -8.44
CA ALA A 206 -9.97 2.68 -9.10
C ALA A 206 -8.91 3.37 -9.99
N MET A 207 -7.65 3.33 -9.57
CA MET A 207 -6.50 3.84 -10.34
C MET A 207 -5.76 2.72 -11.08
N GLY A 208 -6.44 2.02 -11.96
CA GLY A 208 -5.94 0.84 -12.69
C GLY A 208 -4.67 1.04 -13.52
N GLY A 209 -4.29 2.28 -13.84
CA GLY A 209 -3.01 2.60 -14.49
C GLY A 209 -1.80 2.58 -13.55
N THR A 210 -2.03 2.73 -12.24
CA THR A 210 -0.97 2.91 -11.21
C THR A 210 -0.77 1.67 -10.36
N TYR A 211 -1.86 1.05 -9.91
CA TYR A 211 -1.82 -0.06 -8.97
C TYR A 211 -2.20 -1.38 -9.64
N ARG A 212 -1.63 -2.47 -9.15
CA ARG A 212 -1.94 -3.82 -9.64
C ARG A 212 -3.35 -4.25 -9.27
N ASN A 213 -3.75 -3.99 -8.03
CA ASN A 213 -5.03 -4.38 -7.44
C ASN A 213 -5.46 -3.39 -6.35
N LEU A 214 -6.68 -3.58 -5.81
CA LEU A 214 -7.21 -2.75 -4.75
C LEU A 214 -6.34 -2.78 -3.48
N LYS A 215 -5.74 -3.90 -3.11
CA LYS A 215 -4.80 -3.97 -1.97
C LYS A 215 -3.70 -2.91 -2.09
N ALA A 216 -3.06 -2.82 -3.25
CA ALA A 216 -1.99 -1.85 -3.47
C ALA A 216 -2.49 -0.40 -3.37
N GLU A 217 -3.68 -0.12 -3.90
CA GLU A 217 -4.29 1.21 -3.78
C GLU A 217 -4.57 1.58 -2.32
N LEU A 218 -5.14 0.66 -1.54
CA LEU A 218 -5.48 0.89 -0.14
C LEU A 218 -4.24 1.14 0.74
N TRP A 219 -3.17 0.39 0.53
CA TRP A 219 -1.89 0.62 1.21
C TRP A 219 -1.32 2.01 0.92
N TYR A 220 -1.43 2.48 -0.32
CA TYR A 220 -0.98 3.83 -0.68
C TYR A 220 -1.92 4.93 -0.19
N LYS A 221 -3.23 4.66 -0.04
CA LYS A 221 -4.16 5.57 0.67
C LYS A 221 -3.79 5.69 2.15
N ALA A 222 -3.44 4.59 2.82
CA ALA A 222 -2.97 4.59 4.19
C ALA A 222 -1.66 5.38 4.33
N ARG A 223 -0.71 5.19 3.41
CA ARG A 223 0.51 5.98 3.34
C ARG A 223 0.23 7.48 3.19
N ALA A 224 -0.60 7.87 2.23
CA ALA A 224 -0.97 9.27 2.01
C ALA A 224 -1.65 9.90 3.23
N TRP A 225 -2.46 9.12 3.97
CA TRP A 225 -3.07 9.54 5.22
C TRP A 225 -2.02 9.84 6.32
N LEU A 226 -0.95 9.06 6.40
CA LEU A 226 0.18 9.30 7.31
C LEU A 226 1.03 10.51 6.87
N GLU A 227 1.26 10.66 5.57
CA GLU A 227 2.03 11.76 4.97
C GLU A 227 1.33 13.12 5.15
N ALA A 228 0.00 13.16 5.24
CA ALA A 228 -0.75 14.37 5.54
C ALA A 228 -0.43 14.97 6.92
N ARG A 229 0.16 14.18 7.83
CA ARG A 229 0.63 14.58 9.16
C ARG A 229 -0.42 15.21 10.09
N ASP A 230 -1.68 15.01 9.82
CA ASP A 230 -2.82 15.43 10.65
C ASP A 230 -3.56 14.25 11.29
N CYS A 231 -2.88 13.13 11.42
CA CYS A 231 -3.44 11.87 11.88
C CYS A 231 -2.77 11.36 13.17
N LYS A 232 -3.48 10.49 13.89
CA LYS A 232 -3.03 9.84 15.12
C LYS A 232 -3.18 8.33 15.04
N MET A 233 -2.17 7.62 15.51
CA MET A 233 -2.17 6.17 15.68
C MET A 233 -1.95 5.77 17.13
N PRO A 234 -2.44 4.61 17.56
CA PRO A 234 -2.16 4.08 18.89
C PRO A 234 -0.70 3.65 18.99
N LYS A 235 -0.17 3.62 20.21
CA LYS A 235 1.11 2.99 20.51
C LYS A 235 0.94 1.46 20.54
N ASP A 236 0.82 0.87 19.34
CA ASP A 236 0.72 -0.58 19.12
C ASP A 236 1.97 -1.04 18.36
N ASP A 237 2.96 -1.54 19.08
CA ASP A 237 4.27 -1.90 18.53
C ASP A 237 4.17 -2.98 17.45
N VAL A 238 3.17 -3.88 17.54
CA VAL A 238 2.93 -4.92 16.52
C VAL A 238 2.38 -4.29 15.24
N LEU A 239 1.40 -3.39 15.34
CA LEU A 239 0.87 -2.66 14.19
C LEU A 239 1.96 -1.85 13.49
N ILE A 240 2.78 -1.14 14.27
CA ILE A 240 3.89 -0.32 13.75
C ILE A 240 4.88 -1.21 12.99
N ALA A 241 5.29 -2.34 13.57
CA ALA A 241 6.20 -3.28 12.93
C ALA A 241 5.62 -3.87 11.63
N GLU A 242 4.34 -4.28 11.64
CA GLU A 242 3.67 -4.80 10.46
C GLU A 242 3.60 -3.75 9.34
N LEU A 243 3.23 -2.50 9.65
CA LEU A 243 3.16 -1.41 8.66
C LEU A 243 4.53 -1.03 8.10
N ALA A 244 5.58 -1.04 8.93
CA ALA A 244 6.93 -0.67 8.53
C ALA A 244 7.65 -1.72 7.69
N THR A 245 7.17 -2.98 7.67
CA THR A 245 7.88 -4.09 7.05
C THR A 245 7.33 -4.53 5.70
N VAL A 246 6.09 -4.16 5.36
CA VAL A 246 5.47 -4.53 4.09
C VAL A 246 6.11 -3.78 2.93
N ARG A 247 6.50 -4.52 1.91
CA ARG A 247 7.23 -4.01 0.75
C ARG A 247 6.34 -3.85 -0.48
N TYR A 248 6.76 -2.95 -1.37
CA TYR A 248 6.16 -2.82 -2.69
C TYR A 248 7.16 -3.23 -3.79
N SER A 249 6.62 -3.55 -4.95
CA SER A 249 7.40 -3.84 -6.14
C SER A 249 6.68 -3.29 -7.37
N PHE A 250 7.41 -3.22 -8.48
CA PHE A 250 6.79 -2.90 -9.77
C PHE A 250 6.57 -4.17 -10.58
N THR A 251 5.39 -4.31 -11.14
CA THR A 251 5.10 -5.37 -12.10
C THR A 251 5.79 -5.10 -13.44
N SER A 252 5.83 -6.10 -14.33
CA SER A 252 6.44 -5.96 -15.68
C SER A 252 5.84 -4.83 -16.51
N ASN A 253 4.56 -4.48 -16.28
CA ASN A 253 3.86 -3.36 -16.92
C ASN A 253 3.89 -2.07 -16.08
N GLY A 254 4.80 -1.96 -15.11
CA GLY A 254 5.08 -0.75 -14.34
C GLY A 254 4.05 -0.39 -13.27
N LYS A 255 3.11 -1.29 -12.94
CA LYS A 255 2.14 -1.06 -11.86
C LYS A 255 2.75 -1.39 -10.51
N ILE A 256 2.34 -0.67 -9.48
CA ILE A 256 2.73 -0.93 -8.09
C ILE A 256 1.96 -2.15 -7.57
N ALA A 257 2.69 -3.08 -6.98
CA ALA A 257 2.17 -4.26 -6.29
C ALA A 257 2.70 -4.30 -4.87
N ILE A 258 1.87 -4.77 -3.93
CA ILE A 258 2.27 -5.03 -2.55
C ILE A 258 2.62 -6.50 -2.42
N GLU A 259 3.67 -6.81 -1.65
CA GLU A 259 4.05 -8.19 -1.39
C GLU A 259 2.92 -9.00 -0.74
N GLY A 260 2.85 -10.28 -1.08
CA GLY A 260 1.86 -11.20 -0.53
C GLY A 260 2.23 -11.72 0.85
N LYS A 261 1.23 -12.23 1.61
CA LYS A 261 1.47 -12.87 2.93
C LYS A 261 2.51 -13.99 2.85
N ASP A 262 2.55 -14.76 1.77
CA ASP A 262 3.54 -15.83 1.57
C ASP A 262 4.96 -15.31 1.36
N GLU A 263 5.12 -14.15 0.72
CA GLU A 263 6.41 -13.50 0.54
C GLU A 263 6.94 -12.95 1.86
N ILE A 264 6.09 -12.34 2.66
CA ILE A 264 6.39 -11.86 4.01
C ILE A 264 6.83 -13.04 4.89
N LYS A 265 6.08 -14.15 4.88
CA LYS A 265 6.41 -15.38 5.64
C LYS A 265 7.74 -15.98 5.19
N ARG A 266 8.07 -15.96 3.89
CA ARG A 266 9.39 -16.43 3.39
C ARG A 266 10.56 -15.58 3.89
N ARG A 267 10.33 -14.32 4.24
CA ARG A 267 11.33 -13.46 4.91
C ARG A 267 11.42 -13.72 6.42
N GLY A 268 10.68 -14.68 6.96
CA GLY A 268 10.67 -15.01 8.39
C GLY A 268 9.81 -14.06 9.23
N LEU A 269 8.96 -13.23 8.60
CA LEU A 269 8.09 -12.28 9.29
C LEU A 269 6.68 -12.86 9.46
N PRO A 270 5.95 -12.47 10.53
CA PRO A 270 4.57 -12.86 10.71
C PRO A 270 3.66 -12.21 9.67
N SER A 271 2.44 -12.76 9.51
CA SER A 271 1.40 -12.14 8.69
C SER A 271 1.03 -10.75 9.23
N PRO A 272 0.87 -9.73 8.36
CA PRO A 272 0.57 -8.35 8.77
C PRO A 272 -0.94 -8.16 9.04
N ASP A 273 -1.53 -8.98 9.92
CA ASP A 273 -2.97 -9.05 10.12
C ASP A 273 -3.57 -7.74 10.65
N LYS A 274 -2.87 -7.06 11.58
CA LYS A 274 -3.28 -5.75 12.09
C LYS A 274 -3.16 -4.66 11.01
N ALA A 275 -2.09 -4.69 10.24
CA ALA A 275 -1.88 -3.75 9.14
C ALA A 275 -2.93 -3.94 8.04
N ASP A 276 -3.25 -5.18 7.65
CA ASP A 276 -4.29 -5.46 6.66
C ASP A 276 -5.67 -4.97 7.17
N ALA A 277 -6.02 -5.18 8.45
CA ALA A 277 -7.25 -4.65 9.06
C ALA A 277 -7.29 -3.11 9.06
N PHE A 278 -6.18 -2.44 9.36
CA PHE A 278 -6.08 -0.98 9.29
C PHE A 278 -6.25 -0.48 7.86
N VAL A 279 -5.57 -1.07 6.91
CA VAL A 279 -5.60 -0.69 5.49
C VAL A 279 -7.00 -0.86 4.89
N LEU A 280 -7.75 -1.88 5.28
CA LEU A 280 -9.14 -2.08 4.85
C LEU A 280 -10.04 -0.87 5.18
N THR A 281 -9.78 -0.13 6.26
CA THR A 281 -10.59 1.04 6.62
C THR A 281 -10.58 2.13 5.53
N PHE A 282 -9.58 2.14 4.63
CA PHE A 282 -9.45 3.09 3.53
C PHE A 282 -10.26 2.71 2.27
N ALA A 283 -10.96 1.58 2.29
CA ALA A 283 -11.91 1.22 1.24
C ALA A 283 -13.28 1.91 1.41
N SER A 284 -13.50 2.64 2.52
CA SER A 284 -14.73 3.41 2.73
C SER A 284 -14.73 4.70 1.91
N ASP A 285 -15.82 4.93 1.18
CA ASP A 285 -16.08 6.21 0.50
C ASP A 285 -16.72 7.25 1.43
N ALA A 286 -17.16 6.84 2.61
CA ALA A 286 -17.86 7.71 3.57
C ALA A 286 -17.00 8.88 4.07
N ILE A 287 -15.67 8.77 3.97
CA ILE A 287 -14.69 9.78 4.40
C ILE A 287 -14.25 10.67 3.23
N ALA A 288 -14.37 10.20 1.99
CA ALA A 288 -13.92 10.94 0.80
C ALA A 288 -14.61 12.32 0.64
N GLY A 289 -15.84 12.47 1.14
CA GLY A 289 -16.57 13.73 1.11
C GLY A 289 -16.15 14.76 2.17
N MET A 290 -15.44 14.38 3.23
CA MET A 290 -15.09 15.28 4.33
C MET A 290 -13.76 16.02 4.12
N TYR A 291 -12.83 15.47 3.36
CA TYR A 291 -11.57 16.12 3.00
C TYR A 291 -11.71 17.09 1.80
N GLY A 292 -12.90 17.22 1.24
CA GLY A 292 -13.19 18.01 0.02
C GLY A 292 -13.42 19.50 0.22
N SER A 293 -13.35 20.08 1.43
CA SER A 293 -13.74 21.49 1.63
C SER A 293 -12.61 22.46 1.98
N THR A 294 -11.38 22.03 2.20
CA THR A 294 -10.26 22.94 2.55
C THR A 294 -8.96 22.74 1.77
N GLY A 295 -8.99 22.00 0.72
CA GLY A 295 -7.87 21.85 -0.20
C GLY A 295 -8.27 20.83 -1.24
N SER A 296 -8.37 21.25 -2.48
CA SER A 296 -8.75 20.40 -3.59
C SER A 296 -8.00 19.09 -3.55
N SER A 297 -8.62 18.04 -2.99
CA SER A 297 -8.09 16.69 -3.16
C SER A 297 -8.32 16.30 -4.62
N LYS A 298 -7.39 16.69 -5.50
CA LYS A 298 -7.30 16.22 -6.88
C LYS A 298 -7.16 14.69 -7.00
N TRP A 299 -7.23 14.00 -5.85
CA TRP A 299 -7.05 12.56 -5.72
C TRP A 299 -8.31 11.73 -6.00
N SER A 300 -9.49 12.35 -6.09
CA SER A 300 -10.77 11.66 -6.30
C SER A 300 -11.32 11.75 -7.73
N GLN A 301 -10.64 12.45 -8.65
CA GLN A 301 -11.09 12.51 -10.04
C GLN A 301 -10.25 11.60 -10.94
N PRO A 302 -10.88 10.71 -11.73
CA PRO A 302 -10.18 10.00 -12.78
C PRO A 302 -9.62 11.02 -13.79
N LEU A 303 -8.35 10.87 -14.14
CA LEU A 303 -7.68 11.68 -15.18
C LEU A 303 -8.49 11.63 -16.49
N ARG A 304 -9.15 12.71 -16.84
CA ARG A 304 -9.70 12.89 -18.20
C ARG A 304 -8.51 13.11 -19.14
N ARG A 305 -8.15 12.09 -19.90
CA ARG A 305 -7.28 12.26 -21.07
C ARG A 305 -8.05 13.06 -22.12
N ASN A 306 -7.65 14.29 -22.36
CA ASN A 306 -8.00 14.99 -23.58
C ASN A 306 -7.23 14.31 -24.73
N LEU A 307 -7.89 13.37 -25.40
CA LEU A 307 -7.44 12.89 -26.71
C LEU A 307 -7.74 14.01 -27.71
N VAL A 308 -6.75 14.88 -27.96
CA VAL A 308 -6.76 15.73 -29.14
C VAL A 308 -6.55 14.78 -30.32
N ARG A 309 -7.61 14.51 -31.09
CA ARG A 309 -7.48 13.94 -32.43
C ARG A 309 -6.82 15.00 -33.30
N VAL A 310 -5.58 14.75 -33.69
CA VAL A 310 -4.97 15.46 -34.83
C VAL A 310 -5.56 14.81 -36.09
N ALA A 311 -6.25 15.63 -36.87
CA ALA A 311 -6.76 15.26 -38.20
C ALA A 311 -5.61 15.16 -39.19
#